data_f86c1ae38d0088615672cee28a771a1e
#
_entry.id   f86c1ae38d0088615672cee28a771a1e
#
_cell.length_a   1.000
_cell.length_b   1.000
_cell.length_c   1.000
_cell.angle_alpha   90.00
_cell.angle_beta   90.00
_cell.angle_gamma   90.00
#
_symmetry.space_group_name_H-M   'P 1'
#
loop_
_entity.id
_entity.type
_entity.pdbx_description
1 polymer ?
#
loop_
_entity_poly.entity_id
_entity_poly.type
_entity_poly.pdbx_seq_one_letter_code
_entity_poly.pdbx_strand_id
1 'polypeptide(L)'
;DRAEIKKACLNYNVFPGLALAEGAKNLSKLDRLILLWQYKNNCLFEPNWKNVDQPKHSVIYVQMYKDLRADTIYTVREHKVYFETSEQVKAFVKVYDKEIKKIMGVI
;
A
#
# COMPACT_ATOMS: atom_id res chain seq x y z
N ASP A 1 9.17 4.70 8.30
CA ASP A 1 10.55 4.38 8.64
C ASP A 1 11.07 3.19 7.85
N ARG A 2 12.23 3.33 7.22
CA ARG A 2 12.82 2.30 6.36
C ARG A 2 13.21 1.04 7.11
N ALA A 3 13.71 1.18 8.33
CA ALA A 3 14.14 0.03 9.14
C ALA A 3 12.95 -0.84 9.52
N GLU A 4 11.85 -0.24 9.93
CA GLU A 4 10.63 -0.96 10.26
C GLU A 4 10.03 -1.65 9.05
N ILE A 5 10.02 -0.97 7.90
CA ILE A 5 9.47 -1.52 6.66
C ILE A 5 10.32 -2.69 6.17
N LYS A 6 11.64 -2.56 6.22
CA LYS A 6 12.57 -3.63 5.86
C LYS A 6 12.35 -4.85 6.76
N LYS A 7 12.19 -4.61 8.06
CA LYS A 7 11.90 -5.67 9.03
C LYS A 7 10.57 -6.37 8.72
N ALA A 8 9.54 -5.59 8.37
CA ALA A 8 8.25 -6.16 7.98
C ALA A 8 8.38 -7.06 6.76
N CYS A 9 9.08 -6.62 5.72
CA CYS A 9 9.30 -7.42 4.52
C CYS A 9 10.03 -8.73 4.83
N LEU A 10 11.07 -8.68 5.64
CA LEU A 10 11.85 -9.86 5.99
C LEU A 10 11.08 -10.83 6.87
N ASN A 11 10.39 -10.32 7.89
CA ASN A 11 9.70 -11.17 8.87
C ASN A 11 8.49 -11.89 8.27
N TYR A 12 7.81 -11.25 7.32
CA TYR A 12 6.59 -11.81 6.74
C TYR A 12 6.80 -12.37 5.34
N ASN A 13 8.02 -12.24 4.81
CA ASN A 13 8.37 -12.71 3.47
C ASN A 13 7.43 -12.15 2.40
N VAL A 14 6.95 -10.92 2.60
CA VAL A 14 6.12 -10.21 1.63
C VAL A 14 7.05 -9.56 0.61
N PHE A 15 6.78 -9.76 -0.67
CA PHE A 15 7.62 -9.26 -1.77
C PHE A 15 9.08 -9.73 -1.62
N PRO A 16 9.35 -11.06 -1.63
CA PRO A 16 10.69 -11.57 -1.27
C PRO A 16 11.82 -10.98 -2.09
N GLY A 17 11.65 -10.78 -3.39
CA GLY A 17 12.66 -10.15 -4.24
C GLY A 17 12.97 -8.71 -3.81
N LEU A 18 11.94 -7.95 -3.46
CA LEU A 18 12.10 -6.57 -3.01
C LEU A 18 12.77 -6.51 -1.63
N ALA A 19 12.36 -7.38 -0.71
CA ALA A 19 12.91 -7.41 0.64
C ALA A 19 14.39 -7.78 0.64
N LEU A 20 14.77 -8.77 -0.14
CA LEU A 20 16.14 -9.28 -0.19
C LEU A 20 17.09 -8.39 -0.99
N ALA A 21 16.63 -7.90 -2.14
CA ALA A 21 17.48 -7.13 -3.05
C ALA A 21 17.63 -5.67 -2.62
N GLU A 22 16.53 -5.02 -2.33
CA GLU A 22 16.50 -3.57 -2.14
C GLU A 22 15.87 -3.12 -0.83
N GLY A 23 15.16 -3.99 -0.16
CA GLY A 23 14.40 -3.62 1.02
C GLY A 23 13.40 -2.52 0.69
N ALA A 24 13.41 -1.46 1.48
CA ALA A 24 12.47 -0.36 1.29
C ALA A 24 12.92 0.68 0.25
N LYS A 25 14.11 0.52 -0.36
CA LYS A 25 14.66 1.55 -1.25
C LYS A 25 13.80 1.80 -2.49
N ASN A 26 13.25 0.74 -3.07
CA ASN A 26 12.46 0.83 -4.30
C ASN A 26 11.01 1.12 -4.08
N LEU A 27 10.59 1.30 -2.84
CA LEU A 27 9.21 1.66 -2.53
C LEU A 27 9.03 3.17 -2.58
N SER A 28 7.92 3.63 -3.16
CA SER A 28 7.52 5.02 -3.07
C SER A 28 7.24 5.39 -1.61
N LYS A 29 7.16 6.69 -1.33
CA LYS A 29 6.79 7.15 0.02
C LYS A 29 5.42 6.62 0.45
N LEU A 30 4.48 6.60 -0.49
CA LEU A 30 3.13 6.09 -0.22
C LEU A 30 3.16 4.59 0.07
N ASP A 31 3.87 3.81 -0.76
CA ASP A 31 3.97 2.37 -0.54
C ASP A 31 4.61 2.05 0.81
N ARG A 32 5.63 2.81 1.22
CA ARG A 32 6.25 2.63 2.54
C ARG A 32 5.28 2.89 3.67
N LEU A 33 4.47 3.94 3.55
CA LEU A 33 3.46 4.27 4.56
C LEU A 33 2.40 3.17 4.65
N ILE A 34 1.93 2.67 3.50
CA ILE A 34 0.96 1.58 3.44
C ILE A 34 1.53 0.33 4.12
N LEU A 35 2.74 -0.06 3.74
CA LEU A 35 3.37 -1.26 4.28
C LEU A 35 3.58 -1.18 5.79
N LEU A 36 3.99 0.00 6.28
CA LEU A 36 4.14 0.24 7.71
C LEU A 36 2.81 0.08 8.45
N TRP A 37 1.74 0.66 7.92
CA TRP A 37 0.40 0.53 8.49
C TRP A 37 -0.04 -0.94 8.51
N GLN A 38 0.16 -1.65 7.41
CA GLN A 38 -0.18 -3.07 7.30
C GLN A 38 0.59 -3.91 8.31
N TYR A 39 1.88 -3.63 8.48
CA TYR A 39 2.69 -4.33 9.45
C TYR A 39 2.16 -4.11 10.88
N LYS A 40 1.88 -2.87 11.24
CA LYS A 40 1.37 -2.52 12.57
C LYS A 40 -0.02 -3.10 12.85
N ASN A 41 -0.82 -3.29 11.81
CA ASN A 41 -2.18 -3.82 11.94
C ASN A 41 -2.27 -5.31 11.57
N ASN A 42 -1.14 -5.96 11.37
CA ASN A 42 -1.05 -7.40 11.07
C ASN A 42 -1.91 -7.81 9.87
N CYS A 43 -1.88 -7.01 8.82
CA CYS A 43 -2.64 -7.26 7.60
C CYS A 43 -1.80 -7.12 6.33
N LEU A 44 -0.54 -7.56 6.39
CA LEU A 44 0.31 -7.63 5.21
C LEU A 44 -0.34 -8.52 4.15
N PHE A 45 -0.26 -8.08 2.89
CA PHE A 45 -0.94 -8.73 1.79
C PHE A 45 0.00 -8.85 0.59
N GLU A 46 0.11 -10.04 0.04
CA GLU A 46 0.84 -10.30 -1.19
C GLU A 46 -0.16 -10.61 -2.30
N PRO A 47 -0.38 -9.70 -3.26
CA PRO A 47 -1.34 -9.93 -4.33
C PRO A 47 -0.94 -11.10 -5.23
N ASN A 48 -1.93 -11.88 -5.65
CA ASN A 48 -1.73 -12.91 -6.66
C ASN A 48 -2.11 -12.36 -8.04
N TRP A 49 -1.09 -11.94 -8.81
CA TRP A 49 -1.30 -11.35 -10.13
C TRP A 49 -1.72 -12.35 -11.21
N LYS A 50 -1.59 -13.65 -10.92
CA LYS A 50 -2.09 -14.72 -11.81
C LYS A 50 -3.58 -14.94 -11.64
N ASN A 51 -4.15 -14.54 -10.51
CA ASN A 51 -5.58 -14.65 -10.25
C ASN A 51 -6.28 -13.34 -10.64
N VAL A 52 -6.88 -13.32 -11.82
CA VAL A 52 -7.56 -12.15 -12.36
C VAL A 52 -8.87 -11.84 -11.64
N ASP A 53 -9.36 -12.74 -10.82
CA ASP A 53 -10.58 -12.57 -10.04
C ASP A 53 -10.30 -12.06 -8.62
N GLN A 54 -9.03 -12.03 -8.22
CA GLN A 54 -8.67 -11.49 -6.90
C GLN A 54 -8.65 -9.96 -6.96
N PRO A 55 -9.49 -9.28 -6.17
CA PRO A 55 -9.44 -7.82 -6.10
C PRO A 55 -8.21 -7.36 -5.33
N LYS A 56 -7.54 -6.33 -5.84
CA LYS A 56 -6.43 -5.65 -5.19
C LYS A 56 -6.84 -4.20 -5.03
N HIS A 57 -6.65 -3.66 -3.83
CA HIS A 57 -7.15 -2.33 -3.51
C HIS A 57 -6.00 -1.36 -3.28
N SER A 58 -6.21 -0.11 -3.69
CA SER A 58 -5.24 0.95 -3.49
C SER A 58 -5.96 2.24 -3.09
N VAL A 59 -5.20 3.27 -2.74
CA VAL A 59 -5.77 4.57 -2.42
C VAL A 59 -5.54 5.51 -3.60
N ILE A 60 -6.60 6.22 -3.99
CA ILE A 60 -6.55 7.24 -5.04
C ILE A 60 -7.13 8.55 -4.51
N TYR A 61 -6.73 9.66 -5.13
CA TYR A 61 -7.34 10.96 -4.88
C TYR A 61 -8.30 11.27 -6.02
N VAL A 62 -9.56 11.49 -5.67
CA VAL A 62 -10.60 11.83 -6.66
C VAL A 62 -10.81 13.34 -6.63
N GLN A 63 -10.33 14.01 -7.66
CA GLN A 63 -10.33 15.48 -7.74
C GLN A 63 -11.74 16.08 -7.66
N MET A 64 -12.72 15.43 -8.25
CA MET A 64 -14.10 15.87 -8.22
C MET A 64 -14.65 16.02 -6.81
N TYR A 65 -14.28 15.10 -5.92
CA TYR A 65 -14.72 15.10 -4.53
C TYR A 65 -13.69 15.71 -3.58
N LYS A 66 -12.50 16.03 -4.07
CA LYS A 66 -11.36 16.49 -3.27
C LYS A 66 -11.10 15.58 -2.09
N ASP A 67 -11.16 14.28 -2.33
CA ASP A 67 -11.12 13.27 -1.28
C ASP A 67 -10.35 12.03 -1.71
N LEU A 68 -9.87 11.30 -0.72
CA LEU A 68 -9.22 10.01 -0.93
C LEU A 68 -10.28 8.92 -0.97
N ARG A 69 -10.12 8.00 -1.91
CA ARG A 69 -11.04 6.87 -2.12
C ARG A 69 -10.27 5.58 -2.31
N ALA A 70 -10.93 4.47 -2.04
CA ALA A 70 -10.41 3.17 -2.39
C ALA A 70 -10.65 2.89 -3.87
N ASP A 71 -9.64 2.37 -4.54
CA ASP A 71 -9.74 1.90 -5.92
C ASP A 71 -9.51 0.40 -5.95
N THR A 72 -10.22 -0.30 -6.83
CA THR A 72 -10.13 -1.75 -6.94
C THR A 72 -9.63 -2.10 -8.34
N ILE A 73 -8.57 -2.88 -8.40
CA ILE A 73 -8.01 -3.36 -9.66
C ILE A 73 -7.80 -4.87 -9.60
N TYR A 74 -7.69 -5.50 -10.75
CA TYR A 74 -7.54 -6.95 -10.86
C TYR A 74 -6.26 -7.35 -11.57
N THR A 75 -5.91 -6.66 -12.64
CA THR A 75 -4.81 -7.06 -13.53
C THR A 75 -3.73 -5.99 -13.72
N VAL A 76 -4.07 -4.72 -13.57
CA VAL A 76 -3.14 -3.61 -13.79
C VAL A 76 -2.29 -3.39 -12.55
N ARG A 77 -0.97 -3.37 -12.74
CA ARG A 77 -0.01 -3.22 -11.64
C ARG A 77 0.57 -1.81 -11.66
N GLU A 78 -0.05 -0.89 -10.92
CA GLU A 78 0.37 0.51 -10.84
C GLU A 78 1.22 0.82 -9.61
N HIS A 79 1.02 0.06 -8.53
CA HIS A 79 1.74 0.22 -7.26
C HIS A 79 2.47 -1.06 -6.90
N LYS A 80 3.30 -1.02 -5.89
CA LYS A 80 4.00 -2.20 -5.38
C LYS A 80 3.31 -2.80 -4.17
N VAL A 81 2.55 -1.99 -3.43
CA VAL A 81 1.86 -2.41 -2.22
C VAL A 81 0.36 -2.20 -2.41
N TYR A 82 -0.41 -3.23 -2.10
CA TYR A 82 -1.87 -3.22 -2.23
C TYR A 82 -2.51 -3.70 -0.94
N PHE A 83 -3.79 -3.35 -0.76
CA PHE A 83 -4.58 -3.82 0.37
C PHE A 83 -5.46 -5.00 -0.06
N GLU A 84 -5.75 -5.88 0.88
CA GLU A 84 -6.63 -7.02 0.64
C GLU A 84 -8.09 -6.62 0.52
N THR A 85 -8.52 -5.60 1.27
CA THR A 85 -9.93 -5.15 1.29
C THR A 85 -10.02 -3.62 1.18
N SER A 86 -11.17 -3.14 0.69
CA SER A 86 -11.44 -1.71 0.63
C SER A 86 -11.62 -1.10 2.02
N GLU A 87 -12.09 -1.88 2.98
CA GLU A 87 -12.23 -1.46 4.37
C GLU A 87 -10.88 -1.13 4.98
N GLN A 88 -9.84 -1.89 4.62
CA GLN A 88 -8.47 -1.60 5.06
C GLN A 88 -7.98 -0.27 4.48
N VAL A 89 -8.29 0.01 3.21
CA VAL A 89 -7.96 1.31 2.60
C VAL A 89 -8.61 2.45 3.38
N LYS A 90 -9.89 2.31 3.70
CA LYS A 90 -10.64 3.32 4.44
C LYS A 90 -10.05 3.55 5.83
N ALA A 91 -9.68 2.49 6.53
CA ALA A 91 -9.06 2.58 7.85
C ALA A 91 -7.69 3.29 7.77
N PHE A 92 -6.89 2.95 6.77
CA PHE A 92 -5.60 3.58 6.51
C PHE A 92 -5.75 5.08 6.24
N VAL A 93 -6.66 5.43 5.35
CA VAL A 93 -6.95 6.83 4.99
C VAL A 93 -7.40 7.62 6.22
N LYS A 94 -8.23 7.05 7.06
CA LYS A 94 -8.72 7.71 8.27
C LYS A 94 -7.57 8.14 9.19
N VAL A 95 -6.53 7.32 9.28
CA VAL A 95 -5.37 7.60 10.13
C VAL A 95 -4.41 8.61 9.48
N TYR A 96 -4.18 8.48 8.18
CA TYR A 96 -3.10 9.19 7.48
C TYR A 96 -3.58 10.15 6.38
N ASP A 97 -4.81 10.64 6.45
CA ASP A 97 -5.39 11.49 5.42
C ASP A 97 -4.46 12.64 4.99
N LYS A 98 -3.96 13.41 5.93
CA LYS A 98 -3.09 14.56 5.65
C LYS A 98 -1.76 14.13 5.04
N GLU A 99 -1.14 13.11 5.59
CA GLU A 99 0.15 12.60 5.11
C GLU A 99 0.03 12.07 3.69
N ILE A 100 -1.03 11.34 3.40
CA ILE A 100 -1.28 10.81 2.06
C ILE A 100 -1.45 11.94 1.07
N LYS A 101 -2.29 12.92 1.37
CA LYS A 101 -2.53 14.08 0.50
C LYS A 101 -1.25 14.88 0.25
N LYS A 102 -0.42 15.00 1.27
CA LYS A 102 0.87 15.68 1.17
C LYS A 102 1.83 14.91 0.25
N ILE A 103 1.91 13.60 0.39
CA ILE A 103 2.73 12.74 -0.47
C ILE A 103 2.26 12.84 -1.92
N MET A 104 0.96 12.87 -2.15
CA MET A 104 0.37 12.99 -3.49
C MET A 104 0.48 14.40 -4.08
N GLY A 105 0.84 15.40 -3.28
CA GLY A 105 0.98 16.77 -3.73
C GLY A 105 -0.34 17.50 -3.95
N VAL A 106 -1.41 17.09 -3.26
CA VAL A 106 -2.73 17.70 -3.38
C VAL A 106 -3.08 18.68 -2.24
N ILE A 107 -2.18 18.79 -1.28
CA ILE A 107 -2.23 19.84 -0.25
C ILE A 107 -0.85 20.40 0.02
#